data_58b01a3eb24432d7d408f4abd3431cd4
#
_entry.id   58b01a3eb24432d7d408f4abd3431cd4
#
_cell.length_a   1.000
_cell.length_b   1.000
_cell.length_c   1.000
_cell.angle_alpha   90.00
_cell.angle_beta   90.00
_cell.angle_gamma   90.00
#
_symmetry.space_group_name_H-M   'P 1'
#
loop_
_entity.id
_entity.type
_entity.pdbx_description
1 polymer ?
#
loop_
_entity_poly.entity_id
_entity_poly.type
_entity_poly.pdbx_seq_one_letter_code
_entity_poly.pdbx_strand_id
1 'polypeptide(L)'
;VQPRICAITNIALDHTRYLGSTLAEIAFEKAGILKKNIPAVLGRMDPEAQRVIEQEAAACAVPLFRWGIEYEAEKGGSPLTPVLTYRGNGKVFENVQLGLAGMHQIENAAIALTVALQLQSDFPRLTDSAIISGLEKAVWPGRLERLLDSPPVLMDVAHNPAGCAALVEA
;
A
#
# COMPACT_ATOMS: atom_id res chain seq x y z
N VAL A 1 -6.73 -15.46 13.67
CA VAL A 1 -7.18 -14.05 13.54
C VAL A 1 -8.32 -14.01 12.54
N GLN A 2 -9.38 -13.28 12.88
CA GLN A 2 -10.49 -13.00 11.96
C GLN A 2 -10.40 -11.51 11.58
N PRO A 3 -9.75 -11.18 10.45
CA PRO A 3 -9.66 -9.80 9.99
C PRO A 3 -11.01 -9.32 9.43
N ARG A 4 -11.21 -8.00 9.37
CA ARG A 4 -12.33 -7.39 8.62
C ARG A 4 -11.97 -7.11 7.17
N ILE A 5 -10.69 -6.91 6.91
CA ILE A 5 -10.12 -6.69 5.59
C ILE A 5 -8.65 -7.15 5.61
N CYS A 6 -8.14 -7.60 4.47
CA CYS A 6 -6.73 -7.90 4.26
C CYS A 6 -6.11 -6.89 3.30
N ALA A 7 -4.80 -6.69 3.35
CA ALA A 7 -4.07 -5.95 2.34
C ALA A 7 -2.76 -6.67 1.98
N ILE A 8 -2.47 -6.77 0.69
CA ILE A 8 -1.17 -7.23 0.15
C ILE A 8 -0.61 -6.06 -0.66
N THR A 9 0.42 -5.42 -0.12
CA THR A 9 0.94 -4.15 -0.66
C THR A 9 1.70 -4.34 -1.96
N ASN A 10 2.65 -5.25 -1.95
CA ASN A 10 3.47 -5.62 -3.12
C ASN A 10 4.04 -7.04 -2.96
N ILE A 11 4.50 -7.60 -4.06
CA ILE A 11 5.27 -8.84 -4.10
C ILE A 11 6.63 -8.51 -4.72
N ALA A 12 7.69 -8.78 -3.98
CA ALA A 12 9.07 -8.64 -4.45
C ALA A 12 9.89 -9.82 -3.91
N LEU A 13 11.04 -10.07 -4.53
CA LEU A 13 12.00 -11.07 -4.05
C LEU A 13 12.59 -10.57 -2.72
N ASP A 14 12.01 -11.03 -1.64
CA ASP A 14 12.44 -10.76 -0.27
C ASP A 14 12.20 -12.02 0.57
N HIS A 15 13.04 -12.22 1.59
CA HIS A 15 12.99 -13.41 2.44
C HIS A 15 12.98 -14.72 1.65
N THR A 16 13.66 -14.77 0.51
CA THR A 16 13.65 -15.90 -0.45
C THR A 16 14.02 -17.24 0.18
N ARG A 17 14.74 -17.22 1.29
CA ARG A 17 15.08 -18.41 2.08
C ARG A 17 13.87 -19.09 2.73
N TYR A 18 12.78 -18.33 2.93
CA TYR A 18 11.58 -18.80 3.67
C TYR A 18 10.31 -18.78 2.82
N LEU A 19 10.18 -17.80 1.91
CA LEU A 19 8.95 -17.56 1.16
C LEU A 19 8.99 -18.12 -0.26
N GLY A 20 10.17 -18.62 -0.71
CA GLY A 20 10.34 -19.13 -2.07
C GLY A 20 11.27 -18.26 -2.91
N SER A 21 11.67 -18.80 -4.05
CA SER A 21 12.65 -18.21 -4.97
C SER A 21 12.03 -17.50 -6.18
N THR A 22 10.72 -17.59 -6.33
CA THR A 22 9.95 -16.97 -7.43
C THR A 22 8.87 -16.03 -6.89
N LEU A 23 8.44 -15.08 -7.72
CA LEU A 23 7.33 -14.18 -7.36
C LEU A 23 6.04 -14.97 -7.14
N ALA A 24 5.81 -16.04 -7.91
CA ALA A 24 4.64 -16.89 -7.75
C ALA A 24 4.60 -17.60 -6.39
N GLU A 25 5.74 -18.19 -5.95
CA GLU A 25 5.84 -18.82 -4.63
C GLU A 25 5.60 -17.82 -3.50
N ILE A 26 6.23 -16.66 -3.55
CA ILE A 26 6.04 -15.60 -2.56
C ILE A 26 4.60 -15.09 -2.55
N ALA A 27 3.97 -14.95 -3.73
CA ALA A 27 2.57 -14.54 -3.85
C ALA A 27 1.63 -15.57 -3.21
N PHE A 28 1.88 -16.87 -3.44
CA PHE A 28 1.10 -17.95 -2.83
C PHE A 28 1.19 -17.92 -1.29
N GLU A 29 2.40 -17.81 -0.74
CA GLU A 29 2.58 -17.71 0.72
C GLU A 29 1.88 -16.47 1.31
N LYS A 30 2.00 -15.31 0.66
CA LYS A 30 1.32 -14.09 1.11
C LYS A 30 -0.20 -14.16 0.94
N ALA A 31 -0.72 -14.91 -0.05
CA ALA A 31 -2.15 -15.14 -0.20
C ALA A 31 -2.74 -15.94 0.97
N GLY A 32 -1.93 -16.64 1.76
CA GLY A 32 -2.35 -17.33 2.99
C GLY A 32 -3.03 -16.45 4.05
N ILE A 33 -2.90 -15.12 3.95
CA ILE A 33 -3.65 -14.18 4.81
C ILE A 33 -5.12 -14.04 4.41
N LEU A 34 -5.48 -14.40 3.18
CA LEU A 34 -6.84 -14.30 2.67
C LEU A 34 -7.80 -15.18 3.49
N LYS A 35 -9.00 -14.68 3.74
CA LYS A 35 -10.01 -15.41 4.52
C LYS A 35 -11.34 -15.37 3.79
N LYS A 36 -12.06 -16.48 3.83
CA LYS A 36 -13.34 -16.65 3.14
C LYS A 36 -14.29 -15.47 3.39
N ASN A 37 -14.79 -14.88 2.30
CA ASN A 37 -15.72 -13.74 2.29
C ASN A 37 -15.18 -12.45 2.96
N ILE A 38 -13.89 -12.37 3.27
CA ILE A 38 -13.27 -11.15 3.80
C ILE A 38 -12.61 -10.40 2.66
N PRO A 39 -12.92 -9.12 2.43
CA PRO A 39 -12.34 -8.35 1.34
C PRO A 39 -10.83 -8.20 1.46
N ALA A 40 -10.15 -8.10 0.32
CA ALA A 40 -8.71 -7.86 0.28
C ALA A 40 -8.36 -6.76 -0.73
N VAL A 41 -7.43 -5.89 -0.33
CA VAL A 41 -6.87 -4.83 -1.18
C VAL A 41 -5.51 -5.28 -1.69
N LEU A 42 -5.33 -5.22 -3.00
CA LEU A 42 -4.06 -5.56 -3.66
C LEU A 42 -3.42 -4.30 -4.21
N GLY A 43 -2.20 -4.02 -3.79
CA GLY A 43 -1.37 -2.97 -4.34
C GLY A 43 -0.82 -3.32 -5.72
N ARG A 44 -0.03 -2.43 -6.28
CA ARG A 44 0.63 -2.65 -7.57
C ARG A 44 1.68 -3.76 -7.44
N MET A 45 1.63 -4.75 -8.31
CA MET A 45 2.55 -5.88 -8.33
C MET A 45 2.74 -6.45 -9.73
N ASP A 46 3.67 -7.38 -9.87
CA ASP A 46 3.88 -8.11 -11.11
C ASP A 46 2.62 -8.91 -11.49
N PRO A 47 2.25 -8.96 -12.80
CA PRO A 47 1.09 -9.72 -13.27
C PRO A 47 1.12 -11.22 -12.95
N GLU A 48 2.30 -11.82 -12.83
CA GLU A 48 2.43 -13.23 -12.41
C GLU A 48 1.99 -13.40 -10.96
N ALA A 49 2.49 -12.56 -10.06
CA ALA A 49 2.14 -12.56 -8.65
C ALA A 49 0.64 -12.26 -8.45
N GLN A 50 0.12 -11.27 -9.19
CA GLN A 50 -1.29 -10.91 -9.11
C GLN A 50 -2.21 -12.08 -9.49
N ARG A 51 -1.89 -12.80 -10.56
CA ARG A 51 -2.69 -13.98 -10.99
C ARG A 51 -2.75 -15.06 -9.92
N VAL A 52 -1.64 -15.33 -9.22
CA VAL A 52 -1.61 -16.31 -8.12
C VAL A 52 -2.55 -15.88 -7.00
N ILE A 53 -2.47 -14.60 -6.59
CA ILE A 53 -3.34 -14.09 -5.51
C ILE A 53 -4.82 -14.11 -5.94
N GLU A 54 -5.13 -13.78 -7.20
CA GLU A 54 -6.50 -13.83 -7.73
C GLU A 54 -7.07 -15.26 -7.76
N GLN A 55 -6.25 -16.26 -8.07
CA GLN A 55 -6.65 -17.67 -8.02
C GLN A 55 -6.98 -18.12 -6.58
N GLU A 56 -6.11 -17.79 -5.62
CA GLU A 56 -6.34 -18.10 -4.21
C GLU A 56 -7.58 -17.34 -3.64
N ALA A 57 -7.75 -16.09 -4.05
CA ALA A 57 -8.92 -15.29 -3.67
C ALA A 57 -10.23 -15.89 -4.21
N ALA A 58 -10.22 -16.35 -5.47
CA ALA A 58 -11.38 -16.99 -6.09
C ALA A 58 -11.75 -18.29 -5.37
N ALA A 59 -10.76 -19.11 -4.99
CA ALA A 59 -10.96 -20.36 -4.24
C ALA A 59 -11.59 -20.11 -2.85
N CYS A 60 -11.34 -18.94 -2.26
CA CYS A 60 -11.86 -18.54 -0.94
C CYS A 60 -13.06 -17.60 -1.02
N ALA A 61 -13.60 -17.28 -2.21
CA ALA A 61 -14.65 -16.29 -2.43
C ALA A 61 -14.34 -14.92 -1.79
N VAL A 62 -13.10 -14.43 -1.95
CA VAL A 62 -12.61 -13.16 -1.42
C VAL A 62 -12.94 -12.04 -2.39
N PRO A 63 -13.70 -10.99 -2.01
CA PRO A 63 -13.84 -9.78 -2.81
C PRO A 63 -12.49 -9.06 -2.91
N LEU A 64 -12.06 -8.72 -4.14
CA LEU A 64 -10.78 -8.04 -4.38
C LEU A 64 -10.98 -6.58 -4.77
N PHE A 65 -10.10 -5.73 -4.24
CA PHE A 65 -9.89 -4.35 -4.67
C PHE A 65 -8.48 -4.24 -5.21
N ARG A 66 -8.33 -4.20 -6.53
CA ARG A 66 -7.05 -4.31 -7.25
C ARG A 66 -6.62 -2.94 -7.79
N TRP A 67 -5.34 -2.66 -7.67
CA TRP A 67 -4.75 -1.51 -8.32
C TRP A 67 -4.97 -1.52 -9.83
N GLY A 68 -5.39 -0.37 -10.38
CA GLY A 68 -5.66 -0.20 -11.81
C GLY A 68 -6.97 -0.81 -12.30
N ILE A 69 -7.80 -1.40 -11.41
CA ILE A 69 -9.10 -1.99 -11.74
C ILE A 69 -10.19 -1.38 -10.87
N GLU A 70 -10.21 -1.65 -9.58
CA GLU A 70 -11.19 -1.11 -8.64
C GLU A 70 -10.76 0.24 -8.04
N TYR A 71 -9.44 0.52 -8.02
CA TYR A 71 -8.90 1.81 -7.61
C TYR A 71 -7.55 2.11 -8.27
N GLU A 72 -7.20 3.38 -8.31
CA GLU A 72 -5.93 3.87 -8.84
C GLU A 72 -5.47 5.14 -8.12
N ALA A 73 -4.21 5.50 -8.31
CA ALA A 73 -3.67 6.75 -7.82
C ALA A 73 -2.66 7.35 -8.79
N GLU A 74 -2.73 8.67 -8.92
CA GLU A 74 -1.78 9.47 -9.66
C GLU A 74 -0.74 10.09 -8.71
N LYS A 75 0.51 10.06 -9.13
CA LYS A 75 1.64 10.60 -8.38
C LYS A 75 1.84 12.07 -8.73
N GLY A 76 1.84 12.92 -7.71
CA GLY A 76 2.12 14.36 -7.82
C GLY A 76 3.10 14.83 -6.74
N GLY A 77 3.46 16.10 -6.80
CA GLY A 77 4.38 16.72 -5.84
C GLY A 77 5.84 16.36 -6.08
N SER A 78 6.62 16.33 -5.01
CA SER A 78 8.04 15.96 -5.01
C SER A 78 8.28 14.79 -4.03
N PRO A 79 9.45 14.12 -4.09
CA PRO A 79 9.76 13.05 -3.14
C PRO A 79 9.62 13.42 -1.66
N LEU A 80 9.97 14.65 -1.29
CA LEU A 80 9.84 15.12 0.10
C LEU A 80 8.43 15.64 0.44
N THR A 81 7.62 15.92 -0.56
CA THR A 81 6.23 16.43 -0.41
C THR A 81 5.32 15.76 -1.43
N PRO A 82 5.12 14.44 -1.31
CA PRO A 82 4.31 13.72 -2.28
C PRO A 82 2.84 14.08 -2.15
N VAL A 83 2.17 14.17 -3.31
CA VAL A 83 0.75 14.50 -3.42
C VAL A 83 0.03 13.37 -4.13
N LEU A 84 -1.03 12.88 -3.51
CA LEU A 84 -1.89 11.81 -4.00
C LEU A 84 -3.13 12.38 -4.67
N THR A 85 -3.45 11.93 -5.88
CA THR A 85 -4.80 11.97 -6.43
C THR A 85 -5.31 10.53 -6.53
N TYR A 86 -6.39 10.22 -5.83
CA TYR A 86 -6.96 8.88 -5.73
C TYR A 86 -8.31 8.80 -6.43
N ARG A 87 -8.56 7.71 -7.14
CA ARG A 87 -9.85 7.35 -7.74
C ARG A 87 -10.19 5.91 -7.37
N GLY A 88 -11.34 5.69 -6.81
CA GLY A 88 -11.79 4.33 -6.46
C GLY A 88 -13.00 4.34 -5.54
N ASN A 89 -13.70 3.23 -5.48
CA ASN A 89 -14.86 3.07 -4.61
C ASN A 89 -15.96 4.14 -4.82
N GLY A 90 -16.10 4.64 -6.06
CA GLY A 90 -17.04 5.72 -6.40
C GLY A 90 -16.65 7.10 -5.85
N LYS A 91 -15.42 7.26 -5.35
CA LYS A 91 -14.89 8.52 -4.79
C LYS A 91 -13.65 9.00 -5.52
N VAL A 92 -13.43 10.30 -5.47
CA VAL A 92 -12.23 10.97 -5.95
C VAL A 92 -11.71 11.86 -4.82
N PHE A 93 -10.41 11.73 -4.52
CA PHE A 93 -9.70 12.62 -3.60
C PHE A 93 -8.54 13.23 -4.35
N GLU A 94 -8.56 14.54 -4.53
CA GLU A 94 -7.56 15.27 -5.30
C GLU A 94 -6.61 16.05 -4.38
N ASN A 95 -5.35 16.11 -4.79
CA ASN A 95 -4.33 16.94 -4.16
C ASN A 95 -4.13 16.67 -2.65
N VAL A 96 -4.21 15.41 -2.23
CA VAL A 96 -3.96 15.02 -0.85
C VAL A 96 -2.46 15.01 -0.59
N GLN A 97 -1.96 15.93 0.20
CA GLN A 97 -0.57 15.98 0.60
C GLN A 97 -0.29 14.90 1.65
N LEU A 98 0.70 14.04 1.41
CA LEU A 98 1.05 12.99 2.35
C LEU A 98 2.01 13.48 3.42
N GLY A 99 1.83 13.02 4.66
CA GLY A 99 2.75 13.27 5.76
C GLY A 99 4.06 12.46 5.66
N LEU A 100 4.05 11.35 4.89
CA LEU A 100 5.23 10.51 4.69
C LEU A 100 5.92 10.89 3.38
N ALA A 101 7.23 11.13 3.44
CA ALA A 101 8.07 11.38 2.28
C ALA A 101 8.30 10.11 1.45
N GLY A 102 8.57 10.27 0.16
CA GLY A 102 8.83 9.21 -0.82
C GLY A 102 7.69 8.96 -1.80
N MET A 103 7.98 8.94 -3.11
CA MET A 103 6.96 8.73 -4.14
C MET A 103 6.26 7.37 -4.04
N HIS A 104 6.93 6.37 -3.46
CA HIS A 104 6.34 5.05 -3.17
C HIS A 104 5.25 5.10 -2.07
N GLN A 105 5.25 6.14 -1.23
CA GLN A 105 4.21 6.32 -0.21
C GLN A 105 2.85 6.65 -0.81
N ILE A 106 2.80 7.15 -2.05
CA ILE A 106 1.54 7.37 -2.77
C ILE A 106 0.81 6.04 -3.01
N GLU A 107 1.53 4.99 -3.39
CA GLU A 107 0.95 3.65 -3.55
C GLU A 107 0.49 3.07 -2.20
N ASN A 108 1.29 3.22 -1.15
CA ASN A 108 0.93 2.79 0.20
C ASN A 108 -0.30 3.55 0.73
N ALA A 109 -0.36 4.86 0.50
CA ALA A 109 -1.48 5.72 0.91
C ALA A 109 -2.77 5.34 0.15
N ALA A 110 -2.68 5.03 -1.14
CA ALA A 110 -3.84 4.58 -1.93
C ALA A 110 -4.40 3.24 -1.40
N ILE A 111 -3.53 2.31 -1.02
CA ILE A 111 -3.95 1.05 -0.38
C ILE A 111 -4.63 1.35 0.96
N ALA A 112 -4.00 2.17 1.81
CA ALA A 112 -4.54 2.53 3.12
C ALA A 112 -5.90 3.24 3.00
N LEU A 113 -6.05 4.15 2.02
CA LEU A 113 -7.29 4.84 1.73
C LEU A 113 -8.37 3.85 1.27
N THR A 114 -8.04 2.92 0.36
CA THR A 114 -8.96 1.88 -0.09
C THR A 114 -9.44 1.00 1.08
N VAL A 115 -8.51 0.56 1.95
CA VAL A 115 -8.84 -0.19 3.17
C VAL A 115 -9.78 0.62 4.06
N ALA A 116 -9.48 1.89 4.31
CA ALA A 116 -10.29 2.75 5.17
C ALA A 116 -11.70 2.96 4.61
N LEU A 117 -11.84 3.16 3.29
CA LEU A 117 -13.15 3.29 2.63
C LEU A 117 -14.01 2.03 2.79
N GLN A 118 -13.40 0.83 2.71
CA GLN A 118 -14.14 -0.42 2.93
C GLN A 118 -14.61 -0.58 4.39
N LEU A 119 -13.94 0.05 5.33
CA LEU A 119 -14.25 -0.03 6.75
C LEU A 119 -15.25 1.05 7.24
N GLN A 120 -15.60 2.04 6.41
CA GLN A 120 -16.47 3.15 6.83
C GLN A 120 -17.82 2.70 7.37
N SER A 121 -18.42 1.64 6.78
CA SER A 121 -19.71 1.09 7.26
C SER A 121 -19.62 0.55 8.68
N ASP A 122 -18.48 -0.01 9.05
CA ASP A 122 -18.25 -0.61 10.38
C ASP A 122 -17.80 0.41 11.42
N PHE A 123 -17.22 1.52 10.96
CA PHE A 123 -16.65 2.56 11.80
C PHE A 123 -17.18 3.96 11.42
N PRO A 124 -18.35 4.39 11.91
CA PRO A 124 -18.98 5.66 11.52
C PRO A 124 -18.13 6.92 11.76
N ARG A 125 -17.14 6.85 12.66
CA ARG A 125 -16.20 7.94 12.90
C ARG A 125 -15.07 8.03 11.86
N LEU A 126 -14.93 7.03 11.00
CA LEU A 126 -13.97 6.99 9.91
C LEU A 126 -14.53 7.74 8.69
N THR A 127 -14.72 9.04 8.83
CA THR A 127 -15.21 9.92 7.76
C THR A 127 -14.14 10.17 6.71
N ASP A 128 -14.52 10.66 5.53
CA ASP A 128 -13.57 11.02 4.48
C ASP A 128 -12.53 12.03 4.98
N SER A 129 -12.98 13.05 5.73
CA SER A 129 -12.08 14.04 6.33
C SER A 129 -11.12 13.43 7.37
N ALA A 130 -11.57 12.45 8.14
CA ALA A 130 -10.71 11.74 9.09
C ALA A 130 -9.64 10.91 8.37
N ILE A 131 -10.01 10.25 7.26
CA ILE A 131 -9.06 9.47 6.45
C ILE A 131 -7.99 10.39 5.86
N ILE A 132 -8.40 11.49 5.21
CA ILE A 132 -7.48 12.46 4.62
C ILE A 132 -6.56 13.05 5.69
N SER A 133 -7.11 13.51 6.81
CA SER A 133 -6.30 14.03 7.92
C SER A 133 -5.31 13.00 8.47
N GLY A 134 -5.68 11.71 8.47
CA GLY A 134 -4.78 10.62 8.83
C GLY A 134 -3.60 10.47 7.87
N LEU A 135 -3.83 10.57 6.57
CA LEU A 135 -2.78 10.51 5.54
C LEU A 135 -1.84 11.73 5.61
N GLU A 136 -2.40 12.93 5.80
CA GLU A 136 -1.64 14.18 5.90
C GLU A 136 -0.75 14.23 7.16
N LYS A 137 -1.22 13.66 8.26
CA LYS A 137 -0.53 13.69 9.55
C LYS A 137 0.24 12.42 9.87
N ALA A 138 0.29 11.47 8.94
CA ALA A 138 1.02 10.23 9.15
C ALA A 138 2.50 10.51 9.39
N VAL A 139 3.04 9.94 10.47
CA VAL A 139 4.46 10.00 10.81
C VAL A 139 4.94 8.58 11.09
N TRP A 140 6.04 8.21 10.47
CA TRP A 140 6.65 6.90 10.72
C TRP A 140 8.17 7.05 10.74
N PRO A 141 8.80 6.88 11.90
CA PRO A 141 10.26 7.00 12.02
C PRO A 141 11.00 6.06 11.08
N GLY A 142 12.09 6.54 10.48
CA GLY A 142 12.91 5.76 9.54
C GLY A 142 12.28 5.55 8.16
N ARG A 143 11.32 6.39 7.73
CA ARG A 143 10.80 6.44 6.37
C ARG A 143 11.12 7.78 5.74
N LEU A 144 12.29 7.89 5.09
CA LEU A 144 12.84 9.16 4.58
C LEU A 144 12.74 10.29 5.63
N GLU A 145 13.00 9.92 6.86
CA GLU A 145 12.92 10.83 8.00
C GLU A 145 14.07 11.85 7.95
N ARG A 146 13.72 13.13 7.95
CA ARG A 146 14.71 14.21 8.00
C ARG A 146 15.14 14.43 9.44
N LEU A 147 16.39 14.07 9.75
CA LEU A 147 16.96 14.20 11.09
C LEU A 147 17.63 15.56 11.33
N LEU A 148 18.28 16.11 10.30
CA LEU A 148 18.98 17.39 10.35
C LEU A 148 18.74 18.20 9.08
N ASP A 149 18.78 19.51 9.20
CA ASP A 149 18.62 20.45 8.09
C ASP A 149 19.95 20.92 7.51
N SER A 150 20.98 21.04 8.36
CA SER A 150 22.31 21.54 7.96
C SER A 150 23.41 20.80 8.71
N PRO A 151 24.20 19.92 8.06
CA PRO A 151 23.92 19.40 6.71
C PRO A 151 22.62 18.59 6.67
N PRO A 152 21.96 18.47 5.51
CA PRO A 152 20.74 17.66 5.43
C PRO A 152 21.08 16.18 5.67
N VAL A 153 20.39 15.56 6.64
CA VAL A 153 20.53 14.14 6.96
C VAL A 153 19.17 13.49 6.89
N LEU A 154 19.04 12.49 6.02
CA LEU A 154 17.85 11.67 5.88
C LEU A 154 18.13 10.27 6.41
N MET A 155 17.15 9.68 7.08
CA MET A 155 17.19 8.30 7.58
C MET A 155 16.09 7.47 6.93
N ASP A 156 16.46 6.29 6.43
CA ASP A 156 15.50 5.28 5.95
C ASP A 156 15.93 3.88 6.41
N VAL A 157 14.96 2.98 6.57
CA VAL A 157 15.18 1.59 7.00
C VAL A 157 15.14 0.60 5.83
N ALA A 158 15.34 1.06 4.59
CA ALA A 158 15.46 0.19 3.44
C ALA A 158 16.58 -0.84 3.64
N HIS A 159 16.27 -2.13 3.48
CA HIS A 159 17.18 -3.24 3.79
C HIS A 159 17.13 -4.36 2.73
N ASN A 160 16.40 -4.16 1.65
CA ASN A 160 16.34 -5.08 0.50
C ASN A 160 16.48 -4.31 -0.82
N PRO A 161 16.78 -5.00 -1.94
CA PRO A 161 17.02 -4.35 -3.23
C PRO A 161 15.86 -3.44 -3.69
N ALA A 162 14.62 -3.87 -3.50
CA ALA A 162 13.44 -3.08 -3.90
C ALA A 162 13.30 -1.81 -3.05
N GLY A 163 13.52 -1.90 -1.72
CA GLY A 163 13.52 -0.74 -0.83
C GLY A 163 14.64 0.23 -1.15
N CYS A 164 15.86 -0.26 -1.41
CA CYS A 164 16.99 0.58 -1.80
C CYS A 164 16.74 1.27 -3.15
N ALA A 165 16.14 0.60 -4.13
CA ALA A 165 15.77 1.22 -5.40
C ALA A 165 14.75 2.36 -5.20
N ALA A 166 13.70 2.13 -4.41
CA ALA A 166 12.73 3.17 -4.08
C ALA A 166 13.35 4.37 -3.34
N LEU A 167 14.37 4.12 -2.50
CA LEU A 167 15.11 5.19 -1.81
C LEU A 167 15.96 6.02 -2.77
N VAL A 168 16.56 5.40 -3.79
CA VAL A 168 17.37 6.12 -4.80
C VAL A 168 16.50 7.01 -5.70
N GLU A 169 15.24 6.64 -5.91
CA GLU A 169 14.27 7.42 -6.68
C GLU A 169 13.64 8.58 -5.89
N ALA A 170 13.85 8.62 -4.59
CA ALA A 170 13.29 9.59 -3.67
C ALA A 170 14.22 10.78 -3.44
#